data_3028306c5e17f0e940e9ca0d7455c992
#
_entry.id   3028306c5e17f0e940e9ca0d7455c992
#
_cell.length_a   1.000
_cell.length_b   1.000
_cell.length_c   1.000
_cell.angle_alpha   90.00
_cell.angle_beta   90.00
_cell.angle_gamma   90.00
#
_symmetry.space_group_name_H-M   'P 1'
#
loop_
_entity.id
_entity.type
_entity.pdbx_description
1 polymer ?
#
loop_
_entity_poly.entity_id
_entity_poly.type
_entity_poly.pdbx_seq_one_letter_code
_entity_poly.pdbx_strand_id
1 'polypeptide(L)'
;GMFSVWTTQSGITSQLTGILFGCWTFGAVILQWPIGKLSDIFDRRLIITISAFFACLFVIIAGVISPKNFYWFVFFIILYGGTCNPMYSLCISYANDFLTPKQMTSAAGTLIFASGLGMIIGPPIASISITLFGLDGFLPVMGSVHFILGLYALWRMTQRPPIPQEGQGPFIAVPIKNTPISVSLNPEIDVIPEKNKNN
;
A
#
# COMPACT_ATOMS: atom_id res chain seq x y z
N GLY A 1 15.86 3.70 0.08
CA GLY A 1 15.97 2.60 -0.87
C GLY A 1 16.18 3.07 -2.31
N MET A 2 15.74 2.30 -3.28
CA MET A 2 16.01 2.56 -4.72
C MET A 2 15.50 3.91 -5.24
N PHE A 3 14.45 4.47 -4.66
CA PHE A 3 13.98 5.83 -5.01
C PHE A 3 15.08 6.89 -4.76
N SER A 4 15.83 6.79 -3.65
CA SER A 4 16.96 7.70 -3.38
C SER A 4 18.09 7.54 -4.41
N VAL A 5 18.37 6.31 -4.85
CA VAL A 5 19.37 6.06 -5.91
C VAL A 5 18.91 6.69 -7.22
N TRP A 6 17.66 6.48 -7.58
CA TRP A 6 17.06 7.05 -8.79
C TRP A 6 17.10 8.60 -8.76
N THR A 7 16.70 9.24 -7.67
CA THR A 7 16.74 10.71 -7.57
C THR A 7 18.15 11.25 -7.72
N THR A 8 19.14 10.61 -7.07
CA THR A 8 20.55 11.04 -7.16
C THR A 8 21.09 10.89 -8.59
N GLN A 9 20.79 9.78 -9.25
CA GLN A 9 21.21 9.57 -10.64
C GLN A 9 20.47 10.48 -11.64
N SER A 10 19.25 10.91 -11.31
CA SER A 10 18.48 11.91 -12.08
C SER A 10 18.94 13.36 -11.84
N GLY A 11 20.02 13.58 -11.06
CA GLY A 11 20.56 14.92 -10.78
C GLY A 11 19.76 15.71 -9.73
N ILE A 12 18.84 15.04 -9.00
CA ILE A 12 18.10 15.67 -7.91
C ILE A 12 18.98 15.71 -6.65
N THR A 13 19.12 16.88 -6.03
CA THR A 13 19.95 17.04 -4.82
C THR A 13 19.40 16.23 -3.65
N SER A 14 20.28 15.86 -2.70
CA SER A 14 19.87 15.10 -1.50
C SER A 14 18.81 15.83 -0.67
N GLN A 15 18.87 17.18 -0.64
CA GLN A 15 17.85 17.99 0.04
C GLN A 15 16.48 17.86 -0.60
N LEU A 16 16.40 17.98 -1.93
CA LEU A 16 15.15 17.80 -2.67
C LEU A 16 14.63 16.35 -2.57
N THR A 17 15.53 15.37 -2.55
CA THR A 17 15.17 13.96 -2.30
C THR A 17 14.50 13.80 -0.93
N GLY A 18 15.05 14.44 0.12
CA GLY A 18 14.43 14.45 1.45
C GLY A 18 13.03 15.08 1.44
N ILE A 19 12.86 16.21 0.73
CA ILE A 19 11.54 16.85 0.56
C ILE A 19 10.56 15.92 -0.17
N LEU A 20 10.98 15.23 -1.22
CA LEU A 20 10.14 14.27 -1.96
C LEU A 20 9.66 13.13 -1.06
N PHE A 21 10.54 12.58 -0.20
CA PHE A 21 10.14 11.59 0.80
C PHE A 21 9.14 12.15 1.81
N GLY A 22 9.35 13.40 2.26
CA GLY A 22 8.40 14.10 3.13
C GLY A 22 7.03 14.26 2.46
N CYS A 23 7.00 14.70 1.22
CA CYS A 23 5.79 14.86 0.42
C CYS A 23 5.06 13.53 0.20
N TRP A 24 5.80 12.47 -0.13
CA TRP A 24 5.26 11.11 -0.27
C TRP A 24 4.61 10.60 1.03
N THR A 25 5.28 10.79 2.17
CA THR A 25 4.76 10.44 3.50
C THR A 25 3.57 11.31 3.89
N PHE A 26 3.60 12.60 3.58
CA PHE A 26 2.49 13.53 3.82
C PHE A 26 1.23 13.08 3.07
N GLY A 27 1.37 12.69 1.80
CA GLY A 27 0.27 12.10 1.03
C GLY A 27 -0.31 10.86 1.72
N ALA A 28 0.56 9.98 2.24
CA ALA A 28 0.14 8.80 2.98
C ALA A 28 -0.72 9.16 4.20
N VAL A 29 -0.28 10.11 5.02
CA VAL A 29 -1.01 10.53 6.22
C VAL A 29 -2.39 11.10 5.88
N ILE A 30 -2.47 11.97 4.85
CA ILE A 30 -3.73 12.61 4.47
C ILE A 30 -4.73 11.61 3.89
N LEU A 31 -4.30 10.74 2.97
CA LEU A 31 -5.22 9.84 2.27
C LEU A 31 -5.51 8.54 3.03
N GLN A 32 -4.71 8.20 4.03
CA GLN A 32 -4.91 6.99 4.82
C GLN A 32 -6.26 6.99 5.56
N TRP A 33 -6.66 8.14 6.12
CA TRP A 33 -7.94 8.26 6.81
C TRP A 33 -9.15 8.11 5.87
N PRO A 34 -9.28 8.86 4.75
CA PRO A 34 -10.42 8.71 3.86
C PRO A 34 -10.45 7.33 3.18
N ILE A 35 -9.30 6.77 2.79
CA ILE A 35 -9.23 5.43 2.19
C ILE A 35 -9.65 4.37 3.20
N GLY A 36 -9.19 4.49 4.45
CA GLY A 36 -9.58 3.59 5.54
C GLY A 36 -11.08 3.64 5.78
N LYS A 37 -11.66 4.82 5.89
CA LYS A 37 -13.10 5.00 6.08
C LYS A 37 -13.92 4.45 4.91
N LEU A 38 -13.44 4.63 3.68
CA LEU A 38 -14.08 4.03 2.50
C LEU A 38 -14.04 2.50 2.55
N SER A 39 -12.94 1.91 3.05
CA SER A 39 -12.81 0.46 3.18
C SER A 39 -13.72 -0.15 4.24
N ASP A 40 -14.19 0.65 5.20
CA ASP A 40 -15.16 0.19 6.21
C ASP A 40 -16.62 0.28 5.70
N ILE A 41 -16.87 1.12 4.69
CA ILE A 41 -18.21 1.31 4.09
C ILE A 41 -18.41 0.41 2.87
N PHE A 42 -17.37 0.21 2.08
CA PHE A 42 -17.41 -0.58 0.85
C PHE A 42 -16.64 -1.88 0.98
N ASP A 43 -16.80 -2.76 -0.02
CA ASP A 43 -15.99 -3.99 -0.10
C ASP A 43 -14.50 -3.63 -0.13
N ARG A 44 -13.77 -4.10 0.86
CA ARG A 44 -12.33 -3.85 1.03
C ARG A 44 -11.50 -4.20 -0.20
N ARG A 45 -11.88 -5.27 -0.90
CA ARG A 45 -11.23 -5.70 -2.14
C ARG A 45 -11.38 -4.65 -3.24
N LEU A 46 -12.55 -4.01 -3.33
CA LEU A 46 -12.79 -2.92 -4.28
C LEU A 46 -11.87 -1.74 -3.97
N ILE A 47 -11.75 -1.36 -2.71
CA ILE A 47 -10.88 -0.24 -2.29
C ILE A 47 -9.40 -0.56 -2.55
N ILE A 48 -8.95 -1.80 -2.27
CA ILE A 48 -7.58 -2.26 -2.61
C ILE A 48 -7.34 -2.14 -4.13
N THR A 49 -8.28 -2.62 -4.94
CA THR A 49 -8.20 -2.60 -6.40
C THR A 49 -8.12 -1.17 -6.94
N ILE A 50 -9.01 -0.31 -6.49
CA ILE A 50 -9.06 1.11 -6.89
C ILE A 50 -7.76 1.82 -6.48
N SER A 51 -7.29 1.61 -5.24
CA SER A 51 -6.04 2.20 -4.75
C SER A 51 -4.83 1.73 -5.56
N ALA A 52 -4.79 0.46 -5.97
CA ALA A 52 -3.71 -0.08 -6.81
C ALA A 52 -3.69 0.59 -8.20
N PHE A 53 -4.84 0.75 -8.85
CA PHE A 53 -4.90 1.42 -10.14
C PHE A 53 -4.59 2.91 -10.05
N PHE A 54 -5.04 3.61 -9.01
CA PHE A 54 -4.65 5.01 -8.80
C PHE A 54 -3.16 5.15 -8.49
N ALA A 55 -2.57 4.26 -7.69
CA ALA A 55 -1.13 4.26 -7.45
C ALA A 55 -0.35 4.05 -8.76
N CYS A 56 -0.78 3.10 -9.61
CA CYS A 56 -0.23 2.91 -10.95
C CYS A 56 -0.33 4.20 -11.79
N LEU A 57 -1.52 4.78 -11.88
CA LEU A 57 -1.77 5.98 -12.66
C LEU A 57 -0.89 7.15 -12.21
N PHE A 58 -0.86 7.44 -10.92
CA PHE A 58 -0.13 8.58 -10.39
C PHE A 58 1.39 8.43 -10.53
N VAL A 59 1.95 7.24 -10.35
CA VAL A 59 3.39 7.03 -10.51
C VAL A 59 3.82 7.07 -11.98
N ILE A 60 2.97 6.61 -12.91
CA ILE A 60 3.24 6.72 -14.35
C ILE A 60 3.18 8.18 -14.79
N ILE A 61 2.16 8.93 -14.38
CA ILE A 61 2.06 10.37 -14.68
C ILE A 61 3.26 11.12 -14.10
N ALA A 62 3.66 10.83 -12.85
CA ALA A 62 4.87 11.38 -12.26
C ALA A 62 6.11 11.10 -13.12
N GLY A 63 6.25 9.88 -13.64
CA GLY A 63 7.36 9.49 -14.52
C GLY A 63 7.38 10.26 -15.85
N VAL A 64 6.23 10.48 -16.45
CA VAL A 64 6.11 11.22 -17.72
C VAL A 64 6.41 12.72 -17.53
N ILE A 65 6.02 13.29 -16.39
CA ILE A 65 6.19 14.72 -16.10
C ILE A 65 7.61 15.02 -15.61
N SER A 66 8.26 14.09 -14.91
CA SER A 66 9.63 14.26 -14.37
C SER A 66 10.66 14.29 -15.50
N PRO A 67 11.65 15.17 -15.48
CA PRO A 67 11.92 16.25 -14.50
C PRO A 67 11.43 17.63 -14.97
N LYS A 68 10.64 17.73 -16.05
CA LYS A 68 10.31 18.99 -16.76
C LYS A 68 9.53 20.00 -15.90
N ASN A 69 8.67 19.51 -14.99
CA ASN A 69 7.84 20.33 -14.11
C ASN A 69 7.86 19.80 -12.69
N PHE A 70 8.80 20.25 -11.88
CA PHE A 70 9.02 19.77 -10.51
C PHE A 70 7.76 19.86 -9.62
N TYR A 71 6.98 20.94 -9.71
CA TYR A 71 5.76 21.10 -8.89
C TYR A 71 4.70 20.05 -9.19
N TRP A 72 4.46 19.74 -10.45
CA TRP A 72 3.52 18.69 -10.85
C TRP A 72 4.04 17.30 -10.48
N PHE A 73 5.36 17.11 -10.61
CA PHE A 73 6.00 15.88 -10.15
C PHE A 73 5.75 15.64 -8.65
N VAL A 74 6.00 16.66 -7.80
CA VAL A 74 5.74 16.61 -6.36
C VAL A 74 4.27 16.31 -6.07
N PHE A 75 3.35 16.96 -6.77
CA PHE A 75 1.91 16.72 -6.61
C PHE A 75 1.53 15.26 -6.85
N PHE A 76 2.00 14.66 -7.94
CA PHE A 76 1.73 13.25 -8.23
C PHE A 76 2.46 12.29 -7.30
N ILE A 77 3.62 12.65 -6.76
CA ILE A 77 4.30 11.88 -5.71
C ILE A 77 3.50 11.88 -4.40
N ILE A 78 2.87 13.00 -4.03
CA ILE A 78 1.96 13.07 -2.87
C ILE A 78 0.77 12.12 -3.08
N LEU A 79 0.12 12.17 -4.24
CA LEU A 79 -1.03 11.30 -4.56
C LEU A 79 -0.62 9.84 -4.61
N TYR A 80 0.54 9.52 -5.18
CA TYR A 80 1.10 8.18 -5.21
C TYR A 80 1.36 7.65 -3.80
N GLY A 81 2.02 8.45 -2.93
CA GLY A 81 2.25 8.10 -1.54
C GLY A 81 0.95 7.84 -0.78
N GLY A 82 -0.05 8.67 -1.05
CA GLY A 82 -1.36 8.56 -0.43
C GLY A 82 -2.18 7.33 -0.83
N THR A 83 -1.95 6.80 -2.01
CA THR A 83 -2.65 5.58 -2.49
C THR A 83 -1.85 4.31 -2.24
N CYS A 84 -0.51 4.37 -2.31
CA CYS A 84 0.37 3.22 -2.15
C CYS A 84 0.50 2.77 -0.68
N ASN A 85 0.73 3.71 0.25
CA ASN A 85 0.99 3.37 1.65
C ASN A 85 -0.21 2.72 2.37
N PRO A 86 -1.46 3.20 2.23
CA PRO A 86 -2.60 2.57 2.88
C PRO A 86 -2.87 1.14 2.43
N MET A 87 -2.37 0.72 1.25
CA MET A 87 -2.58 -0.64 0.74
C MET A 87 -2.07 -1.72 1.69
N TYR A 88 -0.96 -1.48 2.39
CA TYR A 88 -0.46 -2.42 3.38
C TYR A 88 -1.47 -2.64 4.50
N SER A 89 -2.01 -1.56 5.07
CA SER A 89 -3.03 -1.62 6.12
C SER A 89 -4.33 -2.25 5.64
N LEU A 90 -4.75 -1.94 4.40
CA LEU A 90 -5.93 -2.55 3.77
C LEU A 90 -5.77 -4.06 3.61
N CYS A 91 -4.61 -4.53 3.16
CA CYS A 91 -4.33 -5.97 3.01
C CYS A 91 -4.33 -6.69 4.35
N ILE A 92 -3.76 -6.08 5.41
CA ILE A 92 -3.79 -6.65 6.77
C ILE A 92 -5.23 -6.71 7.30
N SER A 93 -5.98 -5.61 7.18
CA SER A 93 -7.37 -5.56 7.62
C SER A 93 -8.21 -6.60 6.87
N TYR A 94 -8.01 -6.73 5.55
CA TYR A 94 -8.67 -7.76 4.75
C TYR A 94 -8.31 -9.19 5.17
N ALA A 95 -7.04 -9.45 5.49
CA ALA A 95 -6.62 -10.75 5.99
C ALA A 95 -7.25 -11.06 7.36
N ASN A 96 -7.33 -10.06 8.24
CA ASN A 96 -7.89 -10.20 9.58
C ASN A 96 -9.40 -10.48 9.56
N ASP A 97 -10.14 -10.02 8.54
CA ASP A 97 -11.57 -10.31 8.40
C ASP A 97 -11.88 -11.84 8.28
N PHE A 98 -10.89 -12.64 7.86
CA PHE A 98 -11.01 -14.10 7.73
C PHE A 98 -10.48 -14.88 8.93
N LEU A 99 -9.86 -14.20 9.91
CA LEU A 99 -9.12 -14.84 10.98
C LEU A 99 -9.86 -14.72 12.32
N THR A 100 -9.80 -15.79 13.10
CA THR A 100 -10.18 -15.72 14.51
C THR A 100 -9.04 -15.06 15.32
N PRO A 101 -9.32 -14.46 16.50
CA PRO A 101 -8.27 -13.85 17.33
C PRO A 101 -7.07 -14.76 17.62
N LYS A 102 -7.30 -16.07 17.80
CA LYS A 102 -6.24 -17.06 17.98
C LYS A 102 -5.36 -17.26 16.75
N GLN A 103 -5.96 -17.13 15.55
CA GLN A 103 -5.24 -17.29 14.28
C GLN A 103 -4.49 -16.02 13.88
N MET A 104 -4.89 -14.85 14.36
CA MET A 104 -4.25 -13.57 14.03
C MET A 104 -2.76 -13.57 14.41
N THR A 105 -2.40 -14.11 15.57
CA THR A 105 -1.01 -14.19 16.01
C THR A 105 -0.15 -15.07 15.08
N SER A 106 -0.67 -16.21 14.65
CA SER A 106 0.02 -17.10 13.71
C SER A 106 0.11 -16.48 12.31
N ALA A 107 -0.96 -15.85 11.83
CA ALA A 107 -0.99 -15.19 10.53
C ALA A 107 -0.05 -13.96 10.48
N ALA A 108 0.15 -13.27 11.61
CA ALA A 108 1.08 -12.15 11.70
C ALA A 108 2.49 -12.53 11.25
N GLY A 109 3.00 -13.69 11.68
CA GLY A 109 4.29 -14.21 11.23
C GLY A 109 4.38 -14.39 9.71
N THR A 110 3.32 -14.94 9.10
CA THR A 110 3.24 -15.14 7.65
C THR A 110 3.22 -13.80 6.90
N LEU A 111 2.47 -12.82 7.40
CA LEU A 111 2.41 -11.48 6.80
C LEU A 111 3.74 -10.74 6.89
N ILE A 112 4.45 -10.85 8.02
CA ILE A 112 5.81 -10.31 8.19
C ILE A 112 6.78 -10.99 7.21
N PHE A 113 6.72 -12.30 7.10
CA PHE A 113 7.57 -13.05 6.17
C PHE A 113 7.33 -12.64 4.72
N ALA A 114 6.06 -12.54 4.29
CA ALA A 114 5.71 -12.08 2.96
C ALA A 114 6.20 -10.65 2.68
N SER A 115 6.05 -9.74 3.66
CA SER A 115 6.58 -8.37 3.55
C SER A 115 8.11 -8.36 3.44
N GLY A 116 8.80 -9.20 4.23
CA GLY A 116 10.25 -9.36 4.16
C GLY A 116 10.74 -9.85 2.79
N LEU A 117 10.05 -10.82 2.20
CA LEU A 117 10.34 -11.26 0.82
C LEU A 117 10.18 -10.11 -0.18
N GLY A 118 9.13 -9.30 -0.06
CA GLY A 118 8.95 -8.12 -0.89
C GLY A 118 10.10 -7.11 -0.74
N MET A 119 10.59 -6.90 0.48
CA MET A 119 11.74 -6.01 0.74
C MET A 119 13.05 -6.53 0.17
N ILE A 120 13.22 -7.85 0.07
CA ILE A 120 14.41 -8.48 -0.53
C ILE A 120 14.34 -8.42 -2.05
N ILE A 121 13.18 -8.72 -2.65
CA ILE A 121 13.00 -8.83 -4.11
C ILE A 121 12.84 -7.45 -4.75
N GLY A 122 12.24 -6.49 -4.06
CA GLY A 122 11.95 -5.15 -4.59
C GLY A 122 13.18 -4.40 -5.13
N PRO A 123 14.25 -4.20 -4.33
CA PRO A 123 15.44 -3.48 -4.78
C PRO A 123 16.14 -4.08 -6.00
N PRO A 124 16.35 -5.40 -6.12
CA PRO A 124 16.86 -6.01 -7.35
C PRO A 124 15.99 -5.71 -8.58
N ILE A 125 14.66 -5.86 -8.50
CA ILE A 125 13.77 -5.54 -9.62
C ILE A 125 13.91 -4.06 -10.02
N ALA A 126 13.92 -3.15 -9.04
CA ALA A 126 14.09 -1.73 -9.29
C ALA A 126 15.46 -1.41 -9.91
N SER A 127 16.54 -2.08 -9.46
CA SER A 127 17.89 -1.92 -10.05
C SER A 127 17.93 -2.42 -11.48
N ILE A 128 17.38 -3.60 -11.76
CA ILE A 128 17.31 -4.17 -13.11
C ILE A 128 16.50 -3.24 -14.02
N SER A 129 15.41 -2.63 -13.54
CA SER A 129 14.63 -1.69 -14.35
C SER A 129 15.44 -0.49 -14.80
N ILE A 130 16.26 0.09 -13.89
CA ILE A 130 17.15 1.20 -14.23
C ILE A 130 18.23 0.76 -15.22
N THR A 131 18.76 -0.46 -15.07
CA THR A 131 19.81 -0.99 -15.97
C THR A 131 19.28 -1.25 -17.38
N LEU A 132 18.07 -1.80 -17.51
CA LEU A 132 17.50 -2.18 -18.80
C LEU A 132 16.82 -1.02 -19.53
N PHE A 133 16.12 -0.15 -18.81
CA PHE A 133 15.26 0.90 -19.39
C PHE A 133 15.76 2.32 -19.07
N GLY A 134 16.91 2.44 -18.40
CA GLY A 134 17.41 3.73 -17.93
C GLY A 134 16.60 4.30 -16.77
N LEU A 135 16.92 5.54 -16.41
CA LEU A 135 16.26 6.25 -15.31
C LEU A 135 14.76 6.46 -15.55
N ASP A 136 14.36 6.65 -16.81
CA ASP A 136 12.96 6.83 -17.20
C ASP A 136 12.11 5.56 -17.01
N GLY A 137 12.75 4.38 -16.96
CA GLY A 137 12.08 3.10 -16.73
C GLY A 137 11.70 2.83 -15.28
N PHE A 138 12.29 3.51 -14.31
CA PHE A 138 12.09 3.21 -12.89
C PHE A 138 10.63 3.40 -12.44
N LEU A 139 10.06 4.58 -12.69
CA LEU A 139 8.69 4.88 -12.26
C LEU A 139 7.62 4.07 -13.01
N PRO A 140 7.71 3.87 -14.35
CA PRO A 140 6.81 2.96 -15.07
C PRO A 140 6.86 1.51 -14.56
N VAL A 141 8.02 0.98 -14.21
CA VAL A 141 8.13 -0.37 -13.63
C VAL A 141 7.45 -0.43 -12.26
N MET A 142 7.59 0.59 -11.42
CA MET A 142 6.82 0.68 -10.17
C MET A 142 5.31 0.71 -10.45
N GLY A 143 4.88 1.43 -11.48
CA GLY A 143 3.49 1.45 -11.93
C GLY A 143 2.99 0.08 -12.39
N SER A 144 3.79 -0.66 -13.14
CA SER A 144 3.42 -1.99 -13.61
C SER A 144 3.20 -2.99 -12.48
N VAL A 145 3.97 -2.92 -11.40
CA VAL A 145 3.76 -3.74 -10.19
C VAL A 145 2.37 -3.46 -9.59
N HIS A 146 1.99 -2.18 -9.46
CA HIS A 146 0.67 -1.81 -8.95
C HIS A 146 -0.44 -2.21 -9.91
N PHE A 147 -0.23 -2.12 -11.22
CA PHE A 147 -1.17 -2.57 -12.22
C PHE A 147 -1.44 -4.08 -12.13
N ILE A 148 -0.37 -4.89 -12.03
CA ILE A 148 -0.47 -6.35 -11.85
C ILE A 148 -1.21 -6.67 -10.56
N LEU A 149 -0.92 -5.96 -9.46
CA LEU A 149 -1.63 -6.12 -8.20
C LEU A 149 -3.13 -5.80 -8.35
N GLY A 150 -3.47 -4.72 -9.06
CA GLY A 150 -4.86 -4.34 -9.34
C GLY A 150 -5.59 -5.41 -10.16
N LEU A 151 -4.96 -5.95 -11.21
CA LEU A 151 -5.50 -7.05 -12.01
C LEU A 151 -5.70 -8.32 -11.18
N TYR A 152 -4.71 -8.67 -10.35
CA TYR A 152 -4.83 -9.81 -9.44
C TYR A 152 -6.00 -9.63 -8.46
N ALA A 153 -6.15 -8.44 -7.89
CA ALA A 153 -7.25 -8.14 -6.98
C ALA A 153 -8.61 -8.25 -7.67
N LEU A 154 -8.75 -7.73 -8.90
CA LEU A 154 -9.94 -7.90 -9.73
C LEU A 154 -10.25 -9.38 -9.98
N TRP A 155 -9.26 -10.14 -10.44
CA TRP A 155 -9.43 -11.57 -10.64
C TRP A 155 -9.86 -12.29 -9.36
N ARG A 156 -9.26 -11.92 -8.22
CA ARG A 156 -9.58 -12.51 -6.92
C ARG A 156 -11.02 -12.22 -6.49
N MET A 157 -11.57 -11.06 -6.84
CA MET A 157 -12.97 -10.70 -6.57
C MET A 157 -13.96 -11.64 -7.29
N THR A 158 -13.61 -12.19 -8.45
CA THR A 158 -14.46 -13.14 -9.18
C THR A 158 -14.48 -14.54 -8.56
N GLN A 159 -13.49 -14.87 -7.71
CA GLN A 159 -13.31 -16.23 -7.17
C GLN A 159 -14.06 -16.48 -5.85
N ARG A 160 -14.44 -15.43 -5.13
CA ARG A 160 -15.10 -15.54 -3.82
C ARG A 160 -16.14 -14.44 -3.63
N PRO A 161 -17.25 -14.71 -2.95
CA PRO A 161 -18.20 -13.66 -2.58
C PRO A 161 -17.57 -12.67 -1.60
N PRO A 162 -18.09 -11.45 -1.52
CA PRO A 162 -17.65 -10.46 -0.53
C PRO A 162 -18.02 -10.93 0.90
N ILE A 163 -17.22 -10.51 1.87
CA ILE A 163 -17.60 -10.66 3.27
C ILE A 163 -18.70 -9.62 3.56
N PRO A 164 -19.83 -10.03 4.17
CA PRO A 164 -20.85 -9.09 4.61
C PRO A 164 -20.25 -8.01 5.51
N GLN A 165 -20.71 -6.76 5.40
CA GLN A 165 -20.19 -5.62 6.17
C GLN A 165 -20.25 -5.85 7.68
N GLU A 166 -21.27 -6.57 8.16
CA GLU A 166 -21.40 -6.97 9.56
C GLU A 166 -20.28 -7.89 10.07
N GLY A 167 -19.55 -8.53 9.15
CA GLY A 167 -18.41 -9.40 9.45
C GLY A 167 -17.05 -8.74 9.31
N GLN A 168 -16.98 -7.49 8.82
CA GLN A 168 -15.74 -6.75 8.67
C GLN A 168 -15.37 -6.06 9.98
N GLY A 169 -14.11 -6.20 10.41
CA GLY A 169 -13.56 -5.41 11.51
C GLY A 169 -13.25 -3.96 11.07
N PRO A 170 -13.06 -3.01 12.01
CA PRO A 170 -12.69 -1.64 11.68
C PRO A 170 -11.31 -1.59 11.00
N PHE A 171 -11.13 -0.62 10.10
CA PHE A 171 -9.83 -0.35 9.50
C PHE A 171 -8.86 0.20 10.55
N ILE A 172 -7.69 -0.42 10.65
CA ILE A 172 -6.63 0.01 11.54
C ILE A 172 -5.41 0.39 10.71
N ALA A 173 -4.98 1.63 10.84
CA ALA A 173 -3.77 2.13 10.19
C ALA A 173 -2.52 1.51 10.83
N VAL A 174 -1.89 0.57 10.12
CA VAL A 174 -0.67 -0.09 10.58
C VAL A 174 0.52 0.43 9.77
N PRO A 175 1.51 1.09 10.41
CA PRO A 175 2.75 1.44 9.72
C PRO A 175 3.48 0.18 9.23
N ILE A 176 4.07 0.25 8.04
CA ILE A 176 4.80 -0.89 7.42
C ILE A 176 5.90 -1.47 8.33
N LYS A 177 6.40 -0.68 9.27
CA LYS A 177 7.45 -1.09 10.22
C LYS A 177 6.91 -1.75 11.49
N ASN A 178 5.60 -1.73 11.72
CA ASN A 178 5.00 -2.33 12.92
C ASN A 178 4.60 -3.77 12.63
N THR A 179 4.71 -4.60 13.65
CA THR A 179 4.23 -5.98 13.57
C THR A 179 2.70 -5.99 13.57
N PRO A 180 2.04 -6.88 12.84
CA PRO A 180 0.58 -7.06 12.88
C PRO A 180 0.02 -7.32 14.30
N ILE A 181 0.86 -7.76 15.24
CA ILE A 181 0.51 -7.92 16.67
C ILE A 181 0.15 -6.59 17.31
N SER A 182 0.68 -5.45 16.83
CA SER A 182 0.30 -4.13 17.34
C SER A 182 -1.18 -3.81 17.12
N VAL A 183 -1.82 -4.49 16.17
CA VAL A 183 -3.27 -4.41 15.94
C VAL A 183 -4.05 -5.01 17.10
N SER A 184 -3.56 -6.11 17.69
CA SER A 184 -4.21 -6.76 18.85
C SER A 184 -4.09 -5.97 20.16
N LEU A 185 -3.19 -4.99 20.19
CA LEU A 185 -3.00 -4.09 21.35
C LEU A 185 -3.82 -2.82 21.25
N ASN A 186 -4.59 -2.63 20.17
CA ASN A 186 -5.46 -1.47 20.02
C ASN A 186 -6.72 -1.65 20.89
N PRO A 187 -7.00 -0.75 21.83
CA PRO A 187 -8.17 -0.84 22.71
C PRO A 187 -9.52 -0.78 21.96
N GLU A 188 -9.54 -0.33 20.71
CA GLU A 188 -10.75 -0.33 19.88
C GLU A 188 -11.17 -1.76 19.42
N ILE A 189 -10.27 -2.75 19.52
CA ILE A 189 -10.59 -4.15 19.18
C ILE A 189 -11.46 -4.79 20.29
N ASP A 190 -11.33 -4.36 21.54
CA ASP A 190 -12.11 -4.88 22.66
C ASP A 190 -13.59 -4.48 22.63
N VAL A 191 -13.96 -3.57 21.71
CA VAL A 191 -15.36 -3.09 21.53
C VAL A 191 -16.15 -3.99 20.57
N ILE A 192 -15.52 -4.97 19.91
CA ILE A 192 -16.25 -5.92 19.06
C ILE A 192 -16.99 -6.90 20.00
N PRO A 193 -18.34 -6.88 20.04
CA PRO A 193 -19.08 -7.80 20.91
C PRO A 193 -18.74 -9.24 20.48
N GLU A 194 -18.39 -10.08 21.47
CA GLU A 194 -18.21 -11.51 21.29
C GLU A 194 -19.41 -12.07 20.52
N LYS A 195 -19.19 -12.47 19.29
CA LYS A 195 -20.22 -13.07 18.45
C LYS A 195 -20.73 -14.30 19.19
N ASN A 196 -21.97 -14.25 19.66
CA ASN A 196 -22.72 -15.28 20.33
C ASN A 196 -22.33 -16.69 19.81
N LYS A 197 -21.65 -17.46 20.66
CA LYS A 197 -21.36 -18.87 20.44
C LYS A 197 -22.56 -19.74 20.82
N ASN A 198 -23.74 -19.39 20.32
CA ASN A 198 -24.91 -20.26 20.46
C ASN A 198 -25.68 -20.25 19.15
N ASN A 199 -25.29 -21.15 18.26
CA ASN A 199 -26.16 -21.98 17.44
C ASN A 199 -25.29 -23.03 16.74
#